data_5b05c662bb7a6b41ff68b67fbc467c9a
#
_entry.id   5b05c662bb7a6b41ff68b67fbc467c9a
#
_cell.length_a   1.000
_cell.length_b   1.000
_cell.length_c   1.000
_cell.angle_alpha   90.00
_cell.angle_beta   90.00
_cell.angle_gamma   90.00
#
_symmetry.space_group_name_H-M   'P 1'
#
loop_
_entity.id
_entity.type
_entity.pdbx_description
1 polymer ?
#
loop_
_entity_poly.entity_id
_entity_poly.type
_entity_poly.pdbx_seq_one_letter_code
_entity_poly.pdbx_strand_id
1 'polypeptide(L)'
;MKFLRRSPVQTFLLVPLATIAWEWAVGTLHVELLYALVMLWGYLQYRRCGRYRTARGGGGPGLSGAPPERLVETGVYAWTRNPMYLGHIIYMIGVALTFQSLFAAAIALARTVWFHFRVRRDERGLTARFGEPYIAYTRRVKRWLPGLF
;
A
#
# COMPACT_ATOMS: atom_id res chain seq x y z
N MET A 1 9.40 19.24 4.96
CA MET A 1 9.70 17.88 5.48
C MET A 1 8.46 16.98 5.74
N LYS A 2 7.23 17.51 5.97
CA LYS A 2 6.01 16.67 6.17
C LYS A 2 5.65 15.82 4.93
N PHE A 3 5.99 16.28 3.71
CA PHE A 3 5.70 15.57 2.45
C PHE A 3 6.45 14.23 2.34
N LEU A 4 7.74 14.20 2.66
CA LEU A 4 8.58 12.99 2.60
C LEU A 4 8.18 11.89 3.60
N ARG A 5 7.41 12.25 4.63
CA ARG A 5 6.88 11.30 5.62
C ARG A 5 5.61 10.58 5.16
N ARG A 6 5.05 10.94 4.00
CA ARG A 6 3.84 10.32 3.46
C ARG A 6 4.16 8.96 2.83
N SER A 7 3.42 7.92 3.20
CA SER A 7 3.64 6.55 2.72
C SER A 7 3.76 6.42 1.20
N PRO A 8 2.93 7.09 0.37
CA PRO A 8 3.08 6.99 -1.08
C PRO A 8 4.41 7.55 -1.59
N VAL A 9 4.87 8.68 -1.04
CA VAL A 9 6.17 9.26 -1.43
C VAL A 9 7.31 8.32 -1.05
N GLN A 10 7.25 7.76 0.15
CA GLN A 10 8.26 6.80 0.60
C GLN A 10 8.29 5.56 -0.29
N THR A 11 7.12 4.99 -0.61
CA THR A 11 7.07 3.76 -1.41
C THR A 11 7.40 4.00 -2.89
N PHE A 12 6.76 4.99 -3.52
CA PHE A 12 6.84 5.13 -4.99
C PHE A 12 8.00 5.98 -5.47
N LEU A 13 8.65 6.72 -4.58
CA LEU A 13 9.80 7.56 -4.91
C LEU A 13 11.05 7.17 -4.12
N LEU A 14 11.00 7.18 -2.78
CA LEU A 14 12.21 7.00 -1.98
C LEU A 14 12.74 5.57 -2.01
N VAL A 15 11.88 4.55 -2.02
CA VAL A 15 12.33 3.14 -2.08
C VAL A 15 13.10 2.85 -3.36
N PRO A 16 12.57 3.12 -4.59
CA PRO A 16 13.35 2.86 -5.80
C PRO A 16 14.63 3.70 -5.89
N LEU A 17 14.60 4.98 -5.49
CA LEU A 17 15.80 5.82 -5.50
C LEU A 17 16.87 5.29 -4.53
N ALA A 18 16.48 4.89 -3.32
CA ALA A 18 17.40 4.32 -2.35
C ALA A 18 17.98 2.98 -2.85
N THR A 19 17.15 2.16 -3.52
CA THR A 19 17.60 0.90 -4.12
C THR A 19 18.64 1.15 -5.21
N ILE A 20 18.35 2.05 -6.15
CA ILE A 20 19.28 2.39 -7.24
C ILE A 20 20.59 2.93 -6.67
N ALA A 21 20.53 3.86 -5.71
CA ALA A 21 21.71 4.44 -5.09
C ALA A 21 22.55 3.38 -4.36
N TRP A 22 21.90 2.45 -3.63
CA TRP A 22 22.58 1.36 -2.95
C TRP A 22 23.26 0.40 -3.92
N GLU A 23 22.51 -0.14 -4.90
CA GLU A 23 23.04 -1.10 -5.86
C GLU A 23 24.16 -0.52 -6.73
N TRP A 24 24.06 0.77 -7.05
CA TRP A 24 25.13 1.48 -7.73
C TRP A 24 26.38 1.63 -6.86
N ALA A 25 26.20 2.01 -5.61
CA ALA A 25 27.32 2.20 -4.67
C ALA A 25 28.09 0.89 -4.38
N VAL A 26 27.39 -0.26 -4.37
CA VAL A 26 28.03 -1.58 -4.16
C VAL A 26 28.42 -2.28 -5.47
N GLY A 27 28.18 -1.65 -6.62
CA GLY A 27 28.59 -2.17 -7.95
C GLY A 27 27.75 -3.35 -8.44
N THR A 28 26.52 -3.56 -7.90
CA THR A 28 25.65 -4.69 -8.22
C THR A 28 24.37 -4.26 -8.96
N LEU A 29 24.35 -3.04 -9.52
CA LEU A 29 23.16 -2.55 -10.20
C LEU A 29 22.79 -3.40 -11.42
N HIS A 30 21.73 -4.15 -11.27
CA HIS A 30 21.09 -4.95 -12.32
C HIS A 30 19.67 -4.47 -12.55
N VAL A 31 19.18 -4.53 -13.79
CA VAL A 31 17.81 -4.10 -14.13
C VAL A 31 17.13 -5.14 -15.00
N GLU A 32 16.15 -5.83 -14.45
CA GLU A 32 15.31 -6.78 -15.17
C GLU A 32 13.95 -6.13 -15.45
N LEU A 33 13.78 -5.57 -16.65
CA LEU A 33 12.62 -4.76 -17.04
C LEU A 33 11.29 -5.52 -17.01
N LEU A 34 11.30 -6.85 -17.17
CA LEU A 34 10.07 -7.65 -17.11
C LEU A 34 9.31 -7.42 -15.78
N TYR A 35 10.04 -7.34 -14.67
CA TYR A 35 9.42 -7.15 -13.36
C TYR A 35 8.94 -5.71 -13.10
N ALA A 36 9.29 -4.75 -13.96
CA ALA A 36 8.71 -3.41 -13.91
C ALA A 36 7.18 -3.45 -14.12
N LEU A 37 6.64 -4.50 -14.76
CA LEU A 37 5.20 -4.74 -14.86
C LEU A 37 4.56 -4.96 -13.49
N VAL A 38 5.26 -5.59 -12.55
CA VAL A 38 4.79 -5.78 -11.15
C VAL A 38 4.76 -4.43 -10.43
N MET A 39 5.77 -3.59 -10.65
CA MET A 39 5.78 -2.21 -10.12
C MET A 39 4.58 -1.42 -10.67
N LEU A 40 4.37 -1.47 -11.99
CA LEU A 40 3.25 -0.78 -12.64
C LEU A 40 1.90 -1.25 -12.09
N TRP A 41 1.71 -2.56 -11.91
CA TRP A 41 0.51 -3.10 -11.29
C TRP A 41 0.30 -2.53 -9.89
N GLY A 42 1.29 -2.64 -8.99
CA GLY A 42 1.17 -2.14 -7.63
C GLY A 42 0.80 -0.66 -7.56
N TYR A 43 1.43 0.16 -8.41
CA TYR A 43 1.13 1.58 -8.53
C TYR A 43 -0.28 1.86 -9.05
N LEU A 44 -0.71 1.17 -10.12
CA LEU A 44 -2.05 1.32 -10.70
C LEU A 44 -3.13 0.86 -9.72
N GLN A 45 -2.90 -0.26 -9.02
CA GLN A 45 -3.80 -0.73 -7.96
C GLN A 45 -3.97 0.32 -6.87
N TYR A 46 -2.86 0.85 -6.33
CA TYR A 46 -2.90 1.92 -5.34
C TYR A 46 -3.73 3.11 -5.83
N ARG A 47 -3.47 3.61 -7.03
CA ARG A 47 -4.17 4.76 -7.59
C ARG A 47 -5.66 4.50 -7.82
N ARG A 48 -6.02 3.37 -8.44
CA ARG A 48 -7.41 3.00 -8.72
C ARG A 48 -8.21 2.82 -7.43
N CYS A 49 -7.65 2.12 -6.45
CA CYS A 49 -8.30 1.92 -5.15
C CYS A 49 -8.47 3.23 -4.39
N GLY A 50 -7.47 4.11 -4.43
CA GLY A 50 -7.54 5.43 -3.81
C GLY A 50 -8.64 6.31 -4.43
N ARG A 51 -8.70 6.36 -5.77
CA ARG A 51 -9.76 7.09 -6.50
C ARG A 51 -11.16 6.53 -6.21
N TYR A 52 -11.29 5.20 -6.25
CA TYR A 52 -12.54 4.50 -5.95
C TYR A 52 -13.04 4.84 -4.54
N ARG A 53 -12.14 4.78 -3.55
CA ARG A 53 -12.45 5.12 -2.17
C ARG A 53 -12.90 6.58 -2.04
N THR A 54 -12.15 7.51 -2.61
CA THR A 54 -12.47 8.94 -2.53
C THR A 54 -13.81 9.28 -3.20
N ALA A 55 -14.08 8.69 -4.36
CA ALA A 55 -15.33 8.94 -5.08
C ALA A 55 -16.58 8.45 -4.35
N ARG A 56 -16.48 7.36 -3.57
CA ARG A 56 -17.61 6.75 -2.86
C ARG A 56 -17.65 7.07 -1.37
N GLY A 57 -16.49 7.22 -0.75
CA GLY A 57 -16.36 7.40 0.69
C GLY A 57 -16.14 8.84 1.13
N GLY A 58 -15.92 9.76 0.19
CA GLY A 58 -15.50 11.11 0.54
C GLY A 58 -14.09 11.13 1.14
N GLY A 59 -13.75 12.20 1.83
CA GLY A 59 -12.41 12.41 2.37
C GLY A 59 -11.39 12.71 1.27
N GLY A 60 -10.13 12.83 1.66
CA GLY A 60 -9.08 13.16 0.71
C GLY A 60 -8.44 11.92 0.06
N PRO A 61 -7.76 12.09 -1.08
CA PRO A 61 -6.91 11.05 -1.64
C PRO A 61 -5.82 10.67 -0.64
N GLY A 62 -5.19 9.50 -0.80
CA GLY A 62 -4.23 8.93 0.14
C GLY A 62 -3.11 9.85 0.63
N LEU A 63 -2.84 10.95 -0.08
CA LEU A 63 -1.88 11.98 0.33
C LEU A 63 -2.48 13.05 1.26
N SER A 64 -3.80 13.26 1.26
CA SER A 64 -4.45 14.29 2.08
C SER A 64 -4.51 13.93 3.56
N GLY A 65 -4.51 12.63 3.88
CA GLY A 65 -4.69 12.15 5.24
C GLY A 65 -6.09 12.33 5.81
N ALA A 66 -7.03 12.93 5.03
CA ALA A 66 -8.41 13.09 5.48
C ALA A 66 -9.12 11.74 5.56
N PRO A 67 -9.78 11.43 6.70
CA PRO A 67 -10.48 10.16 6.85
C PRO A 67 -11.71 10.11 5.93
N PRO A 68 -12.18 8.89 5.56
CA PRO A 68 -13.38 8.76 4.76
C PRO A 68 -14.62 9.23 5.55
N GLU A 69 -15.56 9.86 4.85
CA GLU A 69 -16.84 10.31 5.41
C GLU A 69 -17.87 9.19 5.45
N ARG A 70 -17.78 8.26 4.51
CA ARG A 70 -18.67 7.09 4.39
C ARG A 70 -17.83 5.82 4.31
N LEU A 71 -18.38 4.74 4.81
CA LEU A 71 -17.79 3.41 4.69
C LEU A 71 -17.89 2.92 3.25
N VAL A 72 -16.76 2.48 2.67
CA VAL A 72 -16.70 1.89 1.33
C VAL A 72 -16.38 0.41 1.49
N GLU A 73 -17.35 -0.43 1.14
CA GLU A 73 -17.28 -1.89 1.28
C GLU A 73 -17.61 -2.63 -0.03
N THR A 74 -17.68 -1.89 -1.15
CA THR A 74 -18.02 -2.40 -2.47
C THR A 74 -16.81 -2.44 -3.40
N GLY A 75 -16.95 -3.09 -4.58
CA GLY A 75 -15.86 -3.24 -5.56
C GLY A 75 -14.66 -3.97 -4.96
N VAL A 76 -13.47 -3.43 -5.13
CA VAL A 76 -12.24 -4.04 -4.60
C VAL A 76 -12.25 -4.15 -3.07
N TYR A 77 -12.98 -3.28 -2.37
CA TYR A 77 -13.13 -3.31 -0.91
C TYR A 77 -14.07 -4.43 -0.43
N ALA A 78 -14.80 -5.08 -1.33
CA ALA A 78 -15.53 -6.32 -1.01
C ALA A 78 -14.61 -7.55 -0.91
N TRP A 79 -13.39 -7.47 -1.44
CA TRP A 79 -12.43 -8.58 -1.46
C TRP A 79 -11.35 -8.44 -0.39
N THR A 80 -10.88 -7.23 -0.15
CA THR A 80 -9.89 -6.90 0.88
C THR A 80 -10.19 -5.53 1.48
N ARG A 81 -9.99 -5.39 2.78
CA ARG A 81 -10.19 -4.10 3.45
C ARG A 81 -9.09 -3.09 3.14
N ASN A 82 -7.92 -3.55 2.67
CA ASN A 82 -6.73 -2.73 2.51
C ASN A 82 -6.08 -2.80 1.12
N PRO A 83 -6.85 -2.65 0.02
CA PRO A 83 -6.32 -2.83 -1.33
C PRO A 83 -5.26 -1.79 -1.71
N MET A 84 -5.30 -0.59 -1.11
CA MET A 84 -4.28 0.44 -1.32
C MET A 84 -2.93 0.03 -0.72
N TYR A 85 -2.93 -0.55 0.49
CA TYR A 85 -1.70 -1.05 1.12
C TYR A 85 -1.13 -2.26 0.39
N LEU A 86 -1.98 -3.15 -0.16
CA LEU A 86 -1.54 -4.22 -1.06
C LEU A 86 -0.83 -3.66 -2.28
N GLY A 87 -1.34 -2.57 -2.88
CA GLY A 87 -0.67 -1.90 -3.99
C GLY A 87 0.75 -1.42 -3.63
N HIS A 88 0.95 -0.88 -2.42
CA HIS A 88 2.29 -0.52 -1.93
C HIS A 88 3.20 -1.74 -1.82
N ILE A 89 2.70 -2.86 -1.27
CA ILE A 89 3.49 -4.08 -1.07
C ILE A 89 3.88 -4.68 -2.42
N ILE A 90 2.93 -4.82 -3.34
CA ILE A 90 3.18 -5.33 -4.70
C ILE A 90 4.22 -4.46 -5.42
N TYR A 91 4.11 -3.14 -5.31
CA TYR A 91 5.09 -2.24 -5.91
C TYR A 91 6.50 -2.47 -5.36
N MET A 92 6.66 -2.59 -4.04
CA MET A 92 7.98 -2.82 -3.43
C MET A 92 8.56 -4.19 -3.78
N ILE A 93 7.71 -5.22 -3.91
CA ILE A 93 8.13 -6.53 -4.44
C ILE A 93 8.62 -6.35 -5.89
N GLY A 94 7.88 -5.58 -6.71
CA GLY A 94 8.31 -5.24 -8.06
C GLY A 94 9.67 -4.55 -8.10
N VAL A 95 9.94 -3.60 -7.19
CA VAL A 95 11.27 -2.95 -7.07
C VAL A 95 12.35 -3.99 -6.75
N ALA A 96 12.12 -4.85 -5.76
CA ALA A 96 13.09 -5.87 -5.36
C ALA A 96 13.41 -6.83 -6.53
N LEU A 97 12.40 -7.24 -7.28
CA LEU A 97 12.57 -8.11 -8.45
C LEU A 97 13.24 -7.40 -9.63
N THR A 98 12.83 -6.15 -9.93
CA THR A 98 13.38 -5.37 -11.04
C THR A 98 14.88 -5.11 -10.88
N PHE A 99 15.31 -4.82 -9.67
CA PHE A 99 16.73 -4.57 -9.37
C PHE A 99 17.46 -5.81 -8.83
N GLN A 100 16.78 -6.94 -8.67
CA GLN A 100 17.28 -8.17 -8.03
C GLN A 100 17.98 -7.90 -6.69
N SER A 101 17.42 -6.96 -5.93
CA SER A 101 18.03 -6.35 -4.77
C SER A 101 17.52 -6.97 -3.48
N LEU A 102 18.42 -7.61 -2.72
CA LEU A 102 18.13 -8.07 -1.36
C LEU A 102 17.89 -6.88 -0.41
N PHE A 103 18.56 -5.76 -0.63
CA PHE A 103 18.31 -4.53 0.11
C PHE A 103 16.86 -4.05 -0.06
N ALA A 104 16.36 -4.00 -1.31
CA ALA A 104 14.97 -3.66 -1.59
C ALA A 104 13.99 -4.69 -1.01
N ALA A 105 14.31 -5.98 -1.05
CA ALA A 105 13.51 -7.04 -0.44
C ALA A 105 13.42 -6.88 1.09
N ALA A 106 14.52 -6.55 1.75
CA ALA A 106 14.54 -6.26 3.19
C ALA A 106 13.67 -5.03 3.53
N ILE A 107 13.77 -3.95 2.73
CA ILE A 107 12.89 -2.78 2.90
C ILE A 107 11.42 -3.17 2.69
N ALA A 108 11.10 -3.95 1.66
CA ALA A 108 9.74 -4.40 1.38
C ALA A 108 9.16 -5.20 2.56
N LEU A 109 9.94 -6.11 3.14
CA LEU A 109 9.56 -6.89 4.31
C LEU A 109 9.32 -5.99 5.54
N ALA A 110 10.28 -5.13 5.88
CA ALA A 110 10.16 -4.20 7.01
C ALA A 110 8.95 -3.28 6.86
N ARG A 111 8.70 -2.78 5.65
CA ARG A 111 7.54 -1.92 5.34
C ARG A 111 6.22 -2.69 5.40
N THR A 112 6.20 -3.95 4.98
CA THR A 112 5.00 -4.81 5.09
C THR A 112 4.62 -5.02 6.55
N VAL A 113 5.59 -5.32 7.40
CA VAL A 113 5.37 -5.42 8.87
C VAL A 113 4.87 -4.09 9.43
N TRP A 114 5.47 -2.98 9.06
CA TRP A 114 5.03 -1.65 9.48
C TRP A 114 3.60 -1.34 8.99
N PHE A 115 3.24 -1.68 7.75
CA PHE A 115 1.88 -1.53 7.23
C PHE A 115 0.88 -2.38 8.03
N HIS A 116 1.27 -3.58 8.46
CA HIS A 116 0.39 -4.41 9.29
C HIS A 116 -0.02 -3.68 10.58
N PHE A 117 0.95 -3.11 11.30
CA PHE A 117 0.64 -2.33 12.51
C PHE A 117 -0.11 -1.03 12.20
N ARG A 118 0.22 -0.37 11.11
CA ARG A 118 -0.46 0.83 10.66
C ARG A 118 -1.94 0.57 10.36
N VAL A 119 -2.22 -0.48 9.59
CA VAL A 119 -3.57 -0.90 9.26
C VAL A 119 -4.39 -1.20 10.51
N ARG A 120 -3.83 -1.89 11.48
CA ARG A 120 -4.52 -2.13 12.76
C ARG A 120 -4.90 -0.85 13.49
N ARG A 121 -4.08 0.19 13.39
CA ARG A 121 -4.39 1.52 13.94
C ARG A 121 -5.50 2.19 13.15
N ASP A 122 -5.39 2.18 11.82
CA ASP A 122 -6.38 2.79 10.93
C ASP A 122 -7.76 2.11 11.10
N GLU A 123 -7.79 0.77 11.22
CA GLU A 123 -9.03 -0.01 11.49
C GLU A 123 -9.67 0.37 12.84
N ARG A 124 -8.89 0.60 13.89
CA ARG A 124 -9.44 1.10 15.17
C ARG A 124 -10.10 2.48 15.00
N GLY A 125 -9.48 3.37 14.22
CA GLY A 125 -10.08 4.66 13.89
C GLY A 125 -11.38 4.53 13.11
N LEU A 126 -11.45 3.59 12.16
CA LEU A 126 -12.67 3.31 11.38
C LEU A 126 -13.77 2.69 12.27
N THR A 127 -13.40 1.80 13.18
CA THR A 127 -14.36 1.23 14.15
C THR A 127 -14.93 2.33 15.05
N ALA A 128 -14.09 3.21 15.57
CA ALA A 128 -14.54 4.33 16.40
C ALA A 128 -15.46 5.31 15.64
N ARG A 129 -15.24 5.47 14.31
CA ARG A 129 -16.02 6.38 13.49
C ARG A 129 -17.34 5.82 12.99
N PHE A 130 -17.34 4.55 12.56
CA PHE A 130 -18.48 3.92 11.88
C PHE A 130 -19.21 2.90 12.75
N GLY A 131 -18.63 2.48 13.88
CA GLY A 131 -19.28 1.56 14.81
C GLY A 131 -19.64 0.20 14.23
N GLU A 132 -20.86 -0.28 14.52
CA GLU A 132 -21.35 -1.61 14.13
C GLU A 132 -21.30 -1.88 12.61
N PRO A 133 -21.61 -0.95 11.71
CA PRO A 133 -21.42 -1.14 10.27
C PRO A 133 -20.00 -1.58 9.88
N TYR A 134 -18.98 -0.97 10.49
CA TYR A 134 -17.59 -1.35 10.21
C TYR A 134 -17.25 -2.73 10.82
N ILE A 135 -17.76 -3.03 12.00
CA ILE A 135 -17.58 -4.34 12.65
C ILE A 135 -18.19 -5.45 11.76
N ALA A 136 -19.44 -5.26 11.28
CA ALA A 136 -20.08 -6.19 10.35
C ALA A 136 -19.28 -6.38 9.06
N TYR A 137 -18.70 -5.30 8.51
CA TYR A 137 -17.81 -5.35 7.36
C TYR A 137 -16.56 -6.19 7.65
N THR A 138 -15.92 -6.04 8.83
CA THR A 138 -14.73 -6.81 9.20
C THR A 138 -14.98 -8.30 9.36
N ARG A 139 -16.20 -8.72 9.69
CA ARG A 139 -16.60 -10.12 9.76
C ARG A 139 -16.69 -10.78 8.39
N ARG A 140 -17.11 -10.03 7.36
CA ARG A 140 -17.29 -10.51 5.98
C ARG A 140 -16.03 -10.44 5.14
N VAL A 141 -15.24 -9.37 5.29
CA VAL A 141 -14.11 -9.09 4.42
C VAL A 141 -12.80 -9.18 5.22
N LYS A 142 -11.84 -9.92 4.71
CA LYS A 142 -10.54 -10.10 5.36
C LYS A 142 -9.64 -8.86 5.19
N ARG A 143 -8.64 -8.76 6.08
CA ARG A 143 -7.73 -7.60 6.11
C ARG A 143 -6.86 -7.50 4.87
N TRP A 144 -6.28 -8.62 4.43
CA TRP A 144 -5.28 -8.65 3.36
C TRP A 144 -5.77 -9.41 2.14
N LEU A 145 -5.86 -10.72 2.22
CA LEU A 145 -6.24 -11.58 1.11
C LEU A 145 -7.61 -12.23 1.36
N PRO A 146 -8.42 -12.42 0.31
CA PRO A 146 -9.68 -13.15 0.42
C PRO A 146 -9.45 -14.54 1.02
N GLY A 147 -10.18 -14.87 2.07
CA GLY A 147 -10.07 -16.17 2.74
C GLY A 147 -8.88 -16.37 3.68
N LEU A 148 -7.87 -15.47 3.65
CA LEU A 148 -6.67 -15.49 4.49
C LEU A 148 -6.56 -14.18 5.26
N PHE A 149 -6.41 -14.20 6.60
CA PHE A 149 -6.16 -13.03 7.48
C PHE A 149 -7.05 -11.80 7.29
#